data_8759962816f304f17053aee8013350bd
#
_entry.id   8759962816f304f17053aee8013350bd
#
_cell.length_a   1.000
_cell.length_b   1.000
_cell.length_c   1.000
_cell.angle_alpha   90.00
_cell.angle_beta   90.00
_cell.angle_gamma   90.00
#
_symmetry.space_group_name_H-M   'P 1'
#
loop_
_entity.id
_entity.type
_entity.pdbx_description
1 polymer ?
#
loop_
_entity_poly.entity_id
_entity_poly.type
_entity_poly.pdbx_seq_one_letter_code
_entity_poly.pdbx_strand_id
1 'polypeptide(L)'
;VANILIISSNLKNWEKNSGGVERTATLAEALVGHNVTFLCFAWNSESEVKRINENIKFIKPAIEPRIIQRHKSSISREARANHDITKSLYKRYLRTFNNQVQQLSAKADLVILDHFSAAPFIEDIDSSVPILYNSHNSEITMAKQLHPDDVFVNEIVERMEGIAVEKSIAMTYCSHKDFEETKAHYKNTPENSVYIPNGTVVRNKIDIDKRYQSKDIIFVGSGHPPNVVAAKKIIDIAKGMPNYNFIIIGGAGNGLNKKELPDNMTVTGVIEDKELNSYFSNSLAFINPMDSGSGTHLKMMKALSYGIPIITSKMGARGFSEEEIKNSMLLAESAEDYINSILMLKDRPRYDLLSESGFNISKSYDWEKIKKDYLEFVSSILDNAHTIKQTNQKERVLLYSIIRNTETKFDQYYQQIKNIVKSFPEYDFCLSIYENDSTDSTKSLLYKSDWSFLSGVSIISENINTEFYGSVKDPVRVKNLSNARNKAIEAAGFINSVDYVLMVEGDLSFDMNSVKELLSFKDIEPNFHAVSAVSIRKNGKHYDWWATRTGPRYNPDASDLDPQYARKHYGEYYSTSNGLVLYRAKPFQEGVRHGWVNTVTNEFDCEMVVLCQNLRASGYNNIYINYRSRTFV
;
A
#
# COMPACT_ATOMS: atom_id res chain seq x y z
N VAL A 1 3.31 -14.03 4.20
CA VAL A 1 3.35 -13.80 2.73
C VAL A 1 2.39 -12.67 2.39
N ALA A 2 2.90 -11.58 1.85
CA ALA A 2 2.09 -10.42 1.43
C ALA A 2 2.00 -10.34 -0.09
N ASN A 3 0.96 -9.67 -0.61
CA ASN A 3 0.81 -9.34 -2.01
C ASN A 3 1.34 -7.92 -2.24
N ILE A 4 2.40 -7.77 -3.00
CA ILE A 4 3.06 -6.49 -3.27
C ILE A 4 2.85 -6.11 -4.73
N LEU A 5 2.33 -4.91 -4.98
CA LEU A 5 2.22 -4.34 -6.32
C LEU A 5 3.34 -3.32 -6.54
N ILE A 6 4.20 -3.55 -7.52
CA ILE A 6 5.20 -2.57 -7.96
C ILE A 6 4.69 -1.92 -9.23
N ILE A 7 4.61 -0.58 -9.25
CA ILE A 7 4.27 0.20 -10.43
C ILE A 7 5.53 0.92 -10.90
N SER A 8 5.99 0.60 -12.11
CA SER A 8 7.21 1.16 -12.69
C SER A 8 7.10 1.38 -14.18
N SER A 9 7.92 2.26 -14.71
CA SER A 9 8.13 2.44 -16.15
C SER A 9 9.58 2.18 -16.59
N ASN A 10 10.44 1.83 -15.65
CA ASN A 10 11.87 1.68 -15.91
C ASN A 10 12.23 0.32 -16.50
N LEU A 11 11.53 -0.73 -16.10
CA LEU A 11 11.85 -2.11 -16.44
C LEU A 11 10.85 -2.66 -17.49
N LYS A 12 11.13 -2.44 -18.80
CA LYS A 12 10.18 -2.74 -19.87
C LYS A 12 10.13 -4.21 -20.29
N ASN A 13 11.20 -4.96 -20.10
CA ASN A 13 11.34 -6.35 -20.57
C ASN A 13 12.21 -7.25 -19.65
N TRP A 14 12.51 -6.81 -18.44
CA TRP A 14 13.38 -7.48 -17.45
C TRP A 14 14.86 -7.63 -17.88
N GLU A 15 15.32 -6.83 -18.83
CA GLU A 15 16.73 -6.78 -19.22
C GLU A 15 17.46 -5.67 -18.47
N LYS A 16 18.46 -6.04 -17.68
CA LYS A 16 19.24 -5.12 -16.81
C LYS A 16 20.29 -4.34 -17.62
N ASN A 17 19.84 -3.51 -18.56
CA ASN A 17 20.67 -2.82 -19.53
C ASN A 17 21.01 -1.35 -19.19
N SER A 18 20.54 -0.85 -18.05
CA SER A 18 20.87 0.49 -17.55
C SER A 18 20.77 0.54 -16.01
N GLY A 19 21.38 1.58 -15.42
CA GLY A 19 21.46 1.70 -13.95
C GLY A 19 20.12 1.70 -13.24
N GLY A 20 19.16 2.50 -13.70
CA GLY A 20 17.82 2.52 -13.11
C GLY A 20 17.09 1.19 -13.26
N VAL A 21 17.24 0.52 -14.42
CA VAL A 21 16.65 -0.80 -14.68
C VAL A 21 17.27 -1.87 -13.79
N GLU A 22 18.59 -1.86 -13.60
CA GLU A 22 19.30 -2.78 -12.72
C GLU A 22 18.82 -2.66 -11.27
N ARG A 23 18.72 -1.41 -10.76
CA ARG A 23 18.18 -1.13 -9.43
C ARG A 23 16.74 -1.65 -9.28
N THR A 24 15.84 -1.26 -10.17
CA THR A 24 14.43 -1.66 -10.15
C THR A 24 14.27 -3.19 -10.12
N ALA A 25 14.96 -3.91 -11.02
CA ALA A 25 14.90 -5.37 -11.08
C ALA A 25 15.45 -6.01 -9.80
N THR A 26 16.60 -5.54 -9.32
CA THR A 26 17.27 -6.10 -8.14
C THR A 26 16.47 -5.89 -6.87
N LEU A 27 15.85 -4.72 -6.68
CA LEU A 27 14.96 -4.46 -5.54
C LEU A 27 13.67 -5.28 -5.62
N ALA A 28 13.09 -5.47 -6.82
CA ALA A 28 11.95 -6.36 -6.98
C ALA A 28 12.31 -7.83 -6.67
N GLU A 29 13.48 -8.29 -7.12
CA GLU A 29 14.02 -9.63 -6.84
C GLU A 29 14.37 -9.83 -5.34
N ALA A 30 14.59 -8.76 -4.59
CA ALA A 30 14.86 -8.83 -3.14
C ALA A 30 13.64 -9.28 -2.32
N LEU A 31 12.41 -9.13 -2.84
CA LEU A 31 11.16 -9.39 -2.12
C LEU A 31 10.80 -10.89 -2.07
N VAL A 32 11.78 -11.73 -1.78
CA VAL A 32 11.57 -13.18 -1.62
C VAL A 32 10.63 -13.48 -0.45
N GLY A 33 9.76 -14.47 -0.65
CA GLY A 33 8.75 -14.85 0.35
C GLY A 33 7.44 -14.05 0.26
N HIS A 34 7.35 -13.07 -0.64
CA HIS A 34 6.12 -12.32 -0.96
C HIS A 34 5.66 -12.59 -2.39
N ASN A 35 4.37 -12.38 -2.66
CA ASN A 35 3.81 -12.43 -4.01
C ASN A 35 3.96 -11.06 -4.67
N VAL A 36 4.85 -10.91 -5.61
CA VAL A 36 5.11 -9.63 -6.28
C VAL A 36 4.40 -9.59 -7.63
N THR A 37 3.54 -8.61 -7.84
CA THR A 37 3.02 -8.24 -9.15
C THR A 37 3.73 -6.99 -9.63
N PHE A 38 4.53 -7.10 -10.69
CA PHE A 38 5.22 -5.98 -11.30
C PHE A 38 4.42 -5.45 -12.48
N LEU A 39 3.80 -4.28 -12.32
CA LEU A 39 3.01 -3.60 -13.34
C LEU A 39 3.87 -2.57 -14.05
N CYS A 40 4.24 -2.87 -15.30
CA CYS A 40 5.10 -2.03 -16.11
C CYS A 40 4.29 -1.13 -17.05
N PHE A 41 4.54 0.18 -16.99
CA PHE A 41 4.09 1.11 -18.01
C PHE A 41 5.07 1.18 -19.18
N ALA A 42 4.57 1.02 -20.40
CA ALA A 42 5.34 1.24 -21.62
C ALA A 42 4.44 1.77 -22.74
N TRP A 43 4.96 2.66 -23.57
CA TRP A 43 4.27 3.15 -24.77
C TRP A 43 4.30 2.10 -25.90
N ASN A 44 3.56 0.99 -25.74
CA ASN A 44 3.48 -0.09 -26.70
C ASN A 44 2.04 -0.58 -26.89
N SER A 45 1.75 -1.15 -28.05
CA SER A 45 0.41 -1.64 -28.43
C SER A 45 0.17 -3.11 -28.07
N GLU A 46 1.17 -3.82 -27.59
CA GLU A 46 1.08 -5.24 -27.25
C GLU A 46 1.10 -5.42 -25.73
N SER A 47 0.22 -6.27 -25.23
CA SER A 47 0.25 -6.67 -23.82
C SER A 47 1.23 -7.83 -23.64
N GLU A 48 1.87 -7.87 -22.48
CA GLU A 48 2.74 -8.96 -22.07
C GLU A 48 2.42 -9.36 -20.65
N VAL A 49 2.26 -10.64 -20.41
CA VAL A 49 2.15 -11.21 -19.05
C VAL A 49 3.09 -12.40 -19.00
N LYS A 50 4.05 -12.34 -18.08
CA LYS A 50 4.99 -13.45 -17.88
C LYS A 50 5.33 -13.62 -16.41
N ARG A 51 5.76 -14.82 -16.05
CA ARG A 51 6.35 -15.10 -14.74
C ARG A 51 7.86 -14.99 -14.86
N ILE A 52 8.48 -14.17 -14.04
CA ILE A 52 9.92 -13.97 -14.01
C ILE A 52 10.59 -15.08 -13.18
N ASN A 53 10.01 -15.35 -12.01
CA ASN A 53 10.39 -16.44 -11.11
C ASN A 53 9.15 -16.90 -10.32
N GLU A 54 9.33 -17.74 -9.30
CA GLU A 54 8.21 -18.24 -8.48
C GLU A 54 7.43 -17.14 -7.76
N ASN A 55 8.08 -16.03 -7.43
CA ASN A 55 7.50 -14.93 -6.65
C ASN A 55 7.01 -13.75 -7.51
N ILE A 56 7.58 -13.53 -8.70
CA ILE A 56 7.36 -12.32 -9.50
C ILE A 56 6.54 -12.61 -10.75
N LYS A 57 5.38 -11.97 -10.84
CA LYS A 57 4.55 -11.88 -12.05
C LYS A 57 4.72 -10.51 -12.68
N PHE A 58 5.19 -10.47 -13.92
CA PHE A 58 5.33 -9.26 -14.72
C PHE A 58 4.10 -9.05 -15.61
N ILE A 59 3.55 -7.84 -15.61
CA ILE A 59 2.40 -7.43 -16.41
C ILE A 59 2.73 -6.11 -17.10
N LYS A 60 2.62 -6.08 -18.41
CA LYS A 60 2.75 -4.89 -19.25
C LYS A 60 1.50 -4.75 -20.12
N PRO A 61 0.52 -3.93 -19.72
CA PRO A 61 -0.71 -3.73 -20.47
C PRO A 61 -0.46 -3.03 -21.81
N ALA A 62 -1.25 -3.37 -22.83
CA ALA A 62 -1.25 -2.65 -24.10
C ALA A 62 -1.83 -1.24 -23.91
N ILE A 63 -1.26 -0.27 -24.60
CA ILE A 63 -1.82 1.07 -24.77
C ILE A 63 -2.49 1.15 -26.15
N GLU A 64 -3.68 1.74 -26.20
CA GLU A 64 -4.43 1.86 -27.45
C GLU A 64 -3.59 2.56 -28.54
N PRO A 65 -3.48 1.99 -29.78
CA PRO A 65 -2.62 2.52 -30.84
C PRO A 65 -2.88 4.00 -31.15
N ARG A 66 -4.15 4.44 -31.11
CA ARG A 66 -4.54 5.85 -31.30
C ARG A 66 -3.91 6.80 -30.25
N ILE A 67 -3.76 6.32 -29.01
CA ILE A 67 -3.14 7.12 -27.94
C ILE A 67 -1.62 7.19 -28.15
N ILE A 68 -1.00 6.09 -28.54
CA ILE A 68 0.43 6.06 -28.91
C ILE A 68 0.72 7.00 -30.08
N GLN A 69 -0.12 6.96 -31.12
CA GLN A 69 0.01 7.85 -32.26
C GLN A 69 -0.15 9.32 -31.87
N ARG A 70 -1.16 9.65 -31.06
CA ARG A 70 -1.36 11.00 -30.52
C ARG A 70 -0.17 11.44 -29.68
N HIS A 71 0.38 10.59 -28.83
CA HIS A 71 1.60 10.85 -28.07
C HIS A 71 2.76 11.19 -29.01
N LYS A 72 2.95 10.40 -30.09
CA LYS A 72 4.03 10.64 -31.06
C LYS A 72 3.86 11.93 -31.86
N SER A 73 2.63 12.38 -32.12
CA SER A 73 2.34 13.54 -32.96
C SER A 73 2.22 14.87 -32.20
N SER A 74 1.83 14.84 -30.92
CA SER A 74 1.45 16.05 -30.16
C SER A 74 2.56 16.61 -29.29
N ILE A 75 3.67 15.91 -29.12
CA ILE A 75 4.75 16.31 -28.24
C ILE A 75 5.95 16.73 -29.06
N SER A 76 6.53 17.91 -28.74
CA SER A 76 7.76 18.37 -29.39
C SER A 76 8.87 17.31 -29.26
N ARG A 77 9.88 17.36 -30.13
CA ARG A 77 10.99 16.42 -30.11
C ARG A 77 11.74 16.42 -28.77
N GLU A 78 11.79 17.58 -28.11
CA GLU A 78 12.42 17.79 -26.81
C GLU A 78 11.57 17.23 -25.66
N ALA A 79 10.26 17.47 -25.64
CA ALA A 79 9.35 16.88 -24.66
C ALA A 79 9.18 15.36 -24.86
N ARG A 80 9.40 14.84 -26.08
CA ARG A 80 9.46 13.38 -26.33
C ARG A 80 10.71 12.73 -25.74
N ALA A 81 11.78 13.47 -25.57
CA ALA A 81 12.99 12.99 -24.91
C ALA A 81 12.76 12.75 -23.41
N ASN A 82 11.79 13.45 -22.80
CA ASN A 82 11.43 13.23 -21.39
C ASN A 82 10.18 12.35 -21.29
N HIS A 83 10.35 11.05 -21.53
CA HIS A 83 9.27 10.04 -21.46
C HIS A 83 8.54 9.99 -20.12
N ASP A 84 9.17 10.49 -19.05
CA ASP A 84 8.65 10.35 -17.70
C ASP A 84 7.49 11.31 -17.43
N ILE A 85 7.53 12.55 -17.91
CA ILE A 85 6.46 13.52 -17.73
C ILE A 85 5.24 13.23 -18.62
N THR A 86 5.42 12.53 -19.75
CA THR A 86 4.34 12.28 -20.71
C THR A 86 3.20 11.44 -20.14
N LYS A 87 3.47 10.63 -19.14
CA LYS A 87 2.44 9.83 -18.44
C LYS A 87 1.44 10.73 -17.72
N SER A 88 1.90 11.79 -17.05
CA SER A 88 1.04 12.78 -16.42
C SER A 88 0.12 13.47 -17.43
N LEU A 89 0.67 13.88 -18.57
CA LEU A 89 -0.08 14.56 -19.63
C LEU A 89 -1.15 13.70 -20.27
N TYR A 90 -0.93 12.40 -20.35
CA TYR A 90 -1.84 11.45 -21.01
C TYR A 90 -2.66 10.59 -20.05
N LYS A 91 -2.51 10.71 -18.73
CA LYS A 91 -3.15 9.86 -17.73
C LYS A 91 -4.63 9.60 -18.00
N ARG A 92 -5.43 10.64 -18.28
CA ARG A 92 -6.88 10.53 -18.55
C ARG A 92 -7.25 9.63 -19.72
N TYR A 93 -6.30 9.34 -20.61
CA TYR A 93 -6.49 8.48 -21.78
C TYR A 93 -5.99 7.06 -21.56
N LEU A 94 -5.24 6.79 -20.49
CA LEU A 94 -4.62 5.50 -20.19
C LEU A 94 -5.57 4.56 -19.45
N ARG A 95 -6.83 4.47 -19.89
CA ARG A 95 -7.90 3.76 -19.17
C ARG A 95 -7.55 2.30 -18.84
N THR A 96 -6.96 1.56 -19.79
CA THR A 96 -6.58 0.17 -19.58
C THR A 96 -5.56 0.04 -18.45
N PHE A 97 -4.56 0.91 -18.42
CA PHE A 97 -3.54 0.90 -17.37
C PHE A 97 -4.12 1.34 -16.01
N ASN A 98 -4.91 2.42 -15.98
CA ASN A 98 -5.58 2.90 -14.78
C ASN A 98 -6.47 1.82 -14.14
N ASN A 99 -7.27 1.11 -14.94
CA ASN A 99 -8.09 0.00 -14.47
C ASN A 99 -7.24 -1.16 -13.91
N GLN A 100 -6.08 -1.45 -14.50
CA GLN A 100 -5.17 -2.46 -13.96
C GLN A 100 -4.59 -2.02 -12.61
N VAL A 101 -4.21 -0.76 -12.46
CA VAL A 101 -3.75 -0.21 -11.17
C VAL A 101 -4.83 -0.39 -10.12
N GLN A 102 -6.07 0.02 -10.39
CA GLN A 102 -7.19 -0.10 -9.46
C GLN A 102 -7.47 -1.54 -9.05
N GLN A 103 -7.54 -2.46 -10.03
CA GLN A 103 -7.85 -3.88 -9.77
C GLN A 103 -6.74 -4.60 -9.00
N LEU A 104 -5.48 -4.25 -9.26
CA LEU A 104 -4.34 -4.90 -8.63
C LEU A 104 -4.05 -4.31 -7.24
N SER A 105 -4.18 -2.98 -7.08
CA SER A 105 -3.99 -2.34 -5.78
C SER A 105 -5.03 -2.78 -4.75
N ALA A 106 -6.29 -2.98 -5.15
CA ALA A 106 -7.34 -3.50 -4.26
C ALA A 106 -7.04 -4.89 -3.66
N LYS A 107 -6.06 -5.62 -4.21
CA LYS A 107 -5.61 -6.95 -3.75
C LYS A 107 -4.22 -6.92 -3.12
N ALA A 108 -3.59 -5.76 -3.07
CA ALA A 108 -2.25 -5.61 -2.56
C ALA A 108 -2.26 -5.25 -1.07
N ASP A 109 -1.26 -5.71 -0.35
CA ASP A 109 -0.97 -5.32 1.03
C ASP A 109 -0.02 -4.10 1.07
N LEU A 110 0.73 -3.88 -0.02
CA LEU A 110 1.63 -2.73 -0.21
C LEU A 110 1.71 -2.39 -1.70
N VAL A 111 1.70 -1.10 -2.03
CA VAL A 111 2.07 -0.60 -3.36
C VAL A 111 3.43 0.07 -3.29
N ILE A 112 4.34 -0.30 -4.18
CA ILE A 112 5.64 0.33 -4.36
C ILE A 112 5.61 1.16 -5.64
N LEU A 113 5.77 2.46 -5.50
CA LEU A 113 6.00 3.36 -6.62
C LEU A 113 7.49 3.38 -6.94
N ASP A 114 7.87 2.72 -7.99
CA ASP A 114 9.27 2.70 -8.43
C ASP A 114 9.52 3.83 -9.42
N HIS A 115 10.21 4.88 -8.95
CA HIS A 115 10.46 6.14 -9.62
C HIS A 115 9.24 7.09 -9.67
N PHE A 116 9.49 8.43 -9.66
CA PHE A 116 8.44 9.46 -9.66
C PHE A 116 7.48 9.38 -10.84
N SER A 117 7.91 8.79 -11.93
CA SER A 117 7.10 8.63 -13.13
C SER A 117 5.86 7.72 -12.94
N ALA A 118 5.78 6.98 -11.83
CA ALA A 118 4.61 6.23 -11.43
C ALA A 118 3.56 7.08 -10.65
N ALA A 119 3.94 8.27 -10.17
CA ALA A 119 3.08 9.15 -9.39
C ALA A 119 1.72 9.50 -10.03
N PRO A 120 1.59 9.67 -11.37
CA PRO A 120 0.30 9.95 -11.98
C PRO A 120 -0.77 8.89 -11.71
N PHE A 121 -0.38 7.67 -11.34
CA PHE A 121 -1.31 6.55 -11.10
C PHE A 121 -1.73 6.40 -9.64
N ILE A 122 -1.22 7.24 -8.73
CA ILE A 122 -1.57 7.20 -7.29
C ILE A 122 -3.08 7.35 -7.06
N GLU A 123 -3.76 8.19 -7.83
CA GLU A 123 -5.21 8.39 -7.71
C GLU A 123 -6.05 7.16 -8.06
N ASP A 124 -5.46 6.19 -8.77
CA ASP A 124 -6.12 4.93 -9.13
C ASP A 124 -5.80 3.81 -8.12
N ILE A 125 -4.91 4.06 -7.14
CA ILE A 125 -4.59 3.12 -6.06
C ILE A 125 -5.70 3.16 -5.01
N ASP A 126 -6.08 1.98 -4.51
CA ASP A 126 -7.02 1.88 -3.39
C ASP A 126 -6.48 2.65 -2.18
N SER A 127 -7.27 3.58 -1.65
CA SER A 127 -6.86 4.51 -0.59
C SER A 127 -6.51 3.83 0.75
N SER A 128 -6.90 2.57 0.93
CA SER A 128 -6.59 1.78 2.13
C SER A 128 -5.22 1.10 2.07
N VAL A 129 -4.57 1.09 0.90
CA VAL A 129 -3.30 0.39 0.69
C VAL A 129 -2.13 1.34 0.94
N PRO A 130 -1.17 0.98 1.81
CA PRO A 130 0.02 1.79 2.04
C PRO A 130 0.90 1.88 0.79
N ILE A 131 1.56 3.03 0.62
CA ILE A 131 2.43 3.32 -0.51
C ILE A 131 3.86 3.53 -0.01
N LEU A 132 4.82 2.81 -0.63
CA LEU A 132 6.26 3.05 -0.51
C LEU A 132 6.76 3.72 -1.79
N TYR A 133 7.47 4.83 -1.68
CA TYR A 133 8.14 5.48 -2.80
C TYR A 133 9.62 5.06 -2.89
N ASN A 134 10.00 4.34 -3.94
CA ASN A 134 11.40 4.09 -4.29
C ASN A 134 11.94 5.26 -5.12
N SER A 135 12.62 6.21 -4.47
CA SER A 135 13.27 7.32 -5.16
C SER A 135 14.60 6.86 -5.79
N HIS A 136 14.84 7.31 -7.01
CA HIS A 136 16.09 7.07 -7.73
C HIS A 136 17.02 8.28 -7.67
N ASN A 137 16.45 9.49 -7.58
CA ASN A 137 17.15 10.77 -7.57
C ASN A 137 16.31 11.80 -6.82
N SER A 138 16.86 13.01 -6.60
CA SER A 138 16.05 14.23 -6.48
C SER A 138 15.70 14.69 -7.89
N GLU A 139 14.50 14.32 -8.35
CA GLU A 139 14.11 14.49 -9.75
C GLU A 139 13.95 15.97 -10.13
N ILE A 140 13.41 16.78 -9.22
CA ILE A 140 13.30 18.24 -9.45
C ILE A 140 14.69 18.90 -9.55
N THR A 141 15.65 18.46 -8.74
CA THR A 141 17.03 18.97 -8.84
C THR A 141 17.63 18.59 -10.18
N MET A 142 17.44 17.35 -10.61
CA MET A 142 17.93 16.87 -11.90
C MET A 142 17.24 17.60 -13.07
N ALA A 143 15.92 17.80 -13.01
CA ALA A 143 15.18 18.51 -14.04
C ALA A 143 15.68 19.94 -14.22
N LYS A 144 15.90 20.68 -13.11
CA LYS A 144 16.47 22.05 -13.13
C LYS A 144 17.88 22.10 -13.70
N GLN A 145 18.69 21.04 -13.51
CA GLN A 145 20.03 20.97 -14.11
C GLN A 145 19.99 20.70 -15.62
N LEU A 146 19.08 19.83 -16.07
CA LEU A 146 18.98 19.43 -17.47
C LEU A 146 18.15 20.39 -18.33
N HIS A 147 17.18 21.06 -17.71
CA HIS A 147 16.22 21.95 -18.36
C HIS A 147 16.05 23.25 -17.56
N PRO A 148 17.14 24.03 -17.36
CA PRO A 148 17.13 25.20 -16.46
C PRO A 148 16.08 26.25 -16.84
N ASP A 149 15.80 26.41 -18.14
CA ASP A 149 14.88 27.41 -18.68
C ASP A 149 13.50 26.84 -19.04
N ASP A 150 13.28 25.53 -18.89
CA ASP A 150 12.00 24.91 -19.22
C ASP A 150 11.09 24.81 -17.99
N VAL A 151 10.37 25.90 -17.72
CA VAL A 151 9.45 26.05 -16.60
C VAL A 151 8.38 24.95 -16.63
N PHE A 152 7.86 24.60 -17.82
CA PHE A 152 6.80 23.59 -17.96
C PHE A 152 7.27 22.19 -17.54
N VAL A 153 8.45 21.76 -17.96
CA VAL A 153 9.02 20.47 -17.56
C VAL A 153 9.27 20.46 -16.06
N ASN A 154 9.88 21.53 -15.53
CA ASN A 154 10.20 21.62 -14.10
C ASN A 154 8.95 21.58 -13.22
N GLU A 155 7.88 22.32 -13.56
CA GLU A 155 6.61 22.28 -12.82
C GLU A 155 5.94 20.90 -12.83
N ILE A 156 5.97 20.17 -13.95
CA ILE A 156 5.41 18.83 -14.03
C ILE A 156 6.21 17.85 -13.17
N VAL A 157 7.55 17.90 -13.26
CA VAL A 157 8.42 17.03 -12.44
C VAL A 157 8.21 17.31 -10.96
N GLU A 158 8.21 18.59 -10.55
CA GLU A 158 7.96 19.02 -9.18
C GLU A 158 6.63 18.50 -8.65
N ARG A 159 5.56 18.62 -9.43
CA ARG A 159 4.24 18.12 -9.07
C ARG A 159 4.22 16.60 -8.94
N MET A 160 4.82 15.88 -9.89
CA MET A 160 4.81 14.42 -9.89
C MET A 160 5.62 13.86 -8.72
N GLU A 161 6.84 14.35 -8.52
CA GLU A 161 7.68 13.94 -7.40
C GLU A 161 7.02 14.32 -6.06
N GLY A 162 6.46 15.54 -5.96
CA GLY A 162 5.72 16.00 -4.77
C GLY A 162 4.57 15.06 -4.41
N ILE A 163 3.76 14.63 -5.38
CA ILE A 163 2.68 13.65 -5.15
C ILE A 163 3.24 12.31 -4.66
N ALA A 164 4.33 11.80 -5.26
CA ALA A 164 4.96 10.55 -4.83
C ALA A 164 5.47 10.65 -3.38
N VAL A 165 6.12 11.75 -3.03
CA VAL A 165 6.65 12.00 -1.69
C VAL A 165 5.52 12.14 -0.66
N GLU A 166 4.54 13.01 -0.92
CA GLU A 166 3.49 13.37 0.05
C GLU A 166 2.45 12.28 0.30
N LYS A 167 2.21 11.41 -0.69
CA LYS A 167 1.22 10.33 -0.59
C LYS A 167 1.80 9.01 -0.10
N SER A 168 3.10 8.90 0.03
CA SER A 168 3.76 7.70 0.52
C SER A 168 3.95 7.74 2.03
N ILE A 169 3.76 6.59 2.69
CA ILE A 169 3.99 6.44 4.14
C ILE A 169 5.46 6.17 4.46
N ALA A 170 6.22 5.79 3.46
CA ALA A 170 7.63 5.46 3.56
C ALA A 170 8.37 5.78 2.24
N MET A 171 9.67 5.99 2.31
CA MET A 171 10.49 6.29 1.14
C MET A 171 11.85 5.60 1.22
N THR A 172 12.37 5.10 0.09
CA THR A 172 13.79 4.76 -0.03
C THR A 172 14.51 5.79 -0.89
N TYR A 173 15.76 6.03 -0.58
CA TYR A 173 16.61 6.93 -1.36
C TYR A 173 18.00 6.31 -1.56
N CYS A 174 18.65 6.62 -2.69
CA CYS A 174 19.94 6.03 -3.05
C CYS A 174 21.15 6.96 -2.81
N SER A 175 20.91 8.19 -2.38
CA SER A 175 21.92 9.18 -2.05
C SER A 175 21.43 10.08 -0.91
N HIS A 176 22.24 10.24 0.13
CA HIS A 176 21.92 11.15 1.23
C HIS A 176 21.74 12.59 0.75
N LYS A 177 22.55 13.04 -0.21
CA LYS A 177 22.43 14.37 -0.77
C LYS A 177 21.11 14.58 -1.51
N ASP A 178 20.68 13.59 -2.32
CA ASP A 178 19.38 13.66 -3.01
C ASP A 178 18.22 13.68 -2.01
N PHE A 179 18.33 12.93 -0.91
CA PHE A 179 17.31 12.95 0.14
C PHE A 179 17.20 14.30 0.83
N GLU A 180 18.34 14.92 1.19
CA GLU A 180 18.33 16.26 1.78
C GLU A 180 17.76 17.31 0.82
N GLU A 181 18.07 17.23 -0.48
CA GLU A 181 17.50 18.10 -1.51
C GLU A 181 15.99 17.88 -1.65
N THR A 182 15.52 16.63 -1.66
CA THR A 182 14.09 16.27 -1.68
C THR A 182 13.38 16.81 -0.45
N LYS A 183 13.96 16.59 0.74
CA LYS A 183 13.41 17.06 2.02
C LYS A 183 13.36 18.59 2.13
N ALA A 184 14.35 19.28 1.59
CA ALA A 184 14.37 20.74 1.54
C ALA A 184 13.28 21.30 0.61
N HIS A 185 12.92 20.55 -0.43
CA HIS A 185 11.95 20.96 -1.43
C HIS A 185 10.51 20.62 -1.05
N TYR A 186 10.27 19.41 -0.49
CA TYR A 186 8.94 18.90 -0.12
C TYR A 186 8.75 18.83 1.40
N LYS A 187 7.79 19.59 1.93
CA LYS A 187 7.54 19.70 3.39
C LYS A 187 7.11 18.42 4.07
N ASN A 188 6.40 17.55 3.35
CA ASN A 188 5.78 16.32 3.87
C ASN A 188 6.56 15.07 3.44
N THR A 189 7.89 15.12 3.43
CA THR A 189 8.72 13.95 3.18
C THR A 189 8.48 12.91 4.29
N PRO A 190 8.24 11.62 3.97
CA PRO A 190 7.98 10.59 4.97
C PRO A 190 9.08 10.50 6.02
N GLU A 191 8.70 10.49 7.30
CA GLU A 191 9.65 10.27 8.41
C GLU A 191 10.30 8.89 8.32
N ASN A 192 9.53 7.88 7.89
CA ASN A 192 10.01 6.52 7.64
C ASN A 192 10.73 6.47 6.27
N SER A 193 11.94 7.03 6.21
CA SER A 193 12.78 7.08 5.02
C SER A 193 14.12 6.41 5.27
N VAL A 194 14.53 5.49 4.37
CA VAL A 194 15.73 4.66 4.55
C VAL A 194 16.67 4.76 3.36
N TYR A 195 17.97 4.82 3.65
CA TYR A 195 19.02 4.78 2.66
C TYR A 195 19.18 3.36 2.10
N ILE A 196 18.83 3.19 0.84
CA ILE A 196 19.02 1.97 0.06
C ILE A 196 19.86 2.33 -1.17
N PRO A 197 21.18 2.24 -1.09
CA PRO A 197 22.08 2.67 -2.16
C PRO A 197 21.92 1.84 -3.43
N ASN A 198 22.51 2.32 -4.51
CA ASN A 198 22.82 1.47 -5.66
C ASN A 198 23.94 0.51 -5.29
N GLY A 199 23.91 -0.68 -5.84
CA GLY A 199 24.84 -1.74 -5.49
C GLY A 199 25.69 -2.24 -6.66
N THR A 200 26.50 -3.21 -6.37
CA THR A 200 27.32 -3.94 -7.33
C THR A 200 27.47 -5.40 -6.89
N VAL A 201 27.87 -6.25 -7.80
CA VAL A 201 28.33 -7.61 -7.45
C VAL A 201 29.79 -7.52 -7.03
N VAL A 202 30.06 -7.78 -5.76
CA VAL A 202 31.44 -7.73 -5.23
C VAL A 202 32.23 -8.93 -5.72
N ARG A 203 33.49 -8.71 -6.11
CA ARG A 203 34.39 -9.75 -6.59
C ARG A 203 35.07 -10.45 -5.44
N ASN A 204 35.48 -11.72 -5.64
CA ASN A 204 36.18 -12.47 -4.61
C ASN A 204 37.66 -12.11 -4.53
N LYS A 205 38.25 -11.62 -5.63
CA LYS A 205 39.69 -11.32 -5.74
C LYS A 205 39.90 -10.21 -6.77
N ILE A 206 40.86 -9.32 -6.50
CA ILE A 206 41.39 -8.32 -7.41
C ILE A 206 42.86 -8.64 -7.75
N ASP A 207 43.24 -8.38 -9.01
CA ASP A 207 44.63 -8.52 -9.48
C ASP A 207 45.24 -7.12 -9.70
N ILE A 208 45.89 -6.61 -8.64
CA ILE A 208 46.48 -5.28 -8.64
C ILE A 208 47.72 -5.21 -9.54
N ASP A 209 48.54 -6.25 -9.54
CA ASP A 209 49.84 -6.29 -10.25
C ASP A 209 49.62 -6.18 -11.77
N LYS A 210 48.72 -6.96 -12.30
CA LYS A 210 48.39 -6.92 -13.72
C LYS A 210 47.90 -5.55 -14.18
N ARG A 211 47.02 -4.89 -13.40
CA ARG A 211 46.48 -3.59 -13.74
C ARG A 211 47.48 -2.45 -13.63
N TYR A 212 48.37 -2.52 -12.63
CA TYR A 212 49.39 -1.50 -12.42
C TYR A 212 50.33 -1.34 -13.63
N GLN A 213 50.53 -2.41 -14.41
CA GLN A 213 51.32 -2.37 -15.63
C GLN A 213 50.56 -1.86 -16.85
N SER A 214 49.24 -1.67 -16.75
CA SER A 214 48.41 -1.20 -17.86
C SER A 214 48.62 0.29 -18.10
N LYS A 215 48.32 0.70 -19.36
CA LYS A 215 48.23 2.11 -19.77
C LYS A 215 46.81 2.51 -20.09
N ASP A 216 45.86 1.60 -19.93
CA ASP A 216 44.47 1.82 -20.31
C ASP A 216 43.72 2.57 -19.21
N ILE A 217 43.06 3.64 -19.59
CA ILE A 217 42.20 4.47 -18.72
C ILE A 217 40.82 4.44 -19.34
N ILE A 218 39.84 3.98 -18.54
CA ILE A 218 38.49 3.73 -19.04
C ILE A 218 37.47 4.73 -18.51
N PHE A 219 36.47 5.00 -19.34
CA PHE A 219 35.22 5.66 -18.98
C PHE A 219 34.05 4.84 -19.50
N VAL A 220 33.02 4.65 -18.70
CA VAL A 220 31.80 3.92 -19.06
C VAL A 220 30.60 4.88 -19.00
N GLY A 221 29.81 4.97 -20.05
CA GLY A 221 28.64 5.83 -20.08
C GLY A 221 27.64 5.47 -21.17
N SER A 222 26.34 5.52 -20.84
CA SER A 222 25.24 5.46 -21.82
C SER A 222 25.21 6.75 -22.65
N GLY A 223 24.38 6.79 -23.70
CA GLY A 223 24.15 7.99 -24.53
C GLY A 223 23.40 9.13 -23.82
N HIS A 224 23.21 9.08 -22.50
CA HIS A 224 22.60 10.16 -21.72
C HIS A 224 23.45 11.42 -21.76
N PRO A 225 22.86 12.64 -21.94
CA PRO A 225 23.60 13.87 -22.15
C PRO A 225 24.77 14.15 -21.19
N PRO A 226 24.63 13.97 -19.84
CA PRO A 226 25.76 14.15 -18.93
C PRO A 226 26.97 13.25 -19.23
N ASN A 227 26.74 12.01 -19.67
CA ASN A 227 27.84 11.10 -20.02
C ASN A 227 28.53 11.54 -21.32
N VAL A 228 27.78 12.09 -22.29
CA VAL A 228 28.35 12.62 -23.53
C VAL A 228 29.22 13.84 -23.25
N VAL A 229 28.79 14.73 -22.35
CA VAL A 229 29.59 15.88 -21.90
C VAL A 229 30.88 15.40 -21.22
N ALA A 230 30.78 14.43 -20.31
CA ALA A 230 31.96 13.85 -19.66
C ALA A 230 32.92 13.20 -20.66
N ALA A 231 32.42 12.48 -21.65
CA ALA A 231 33.24 11.86 -22.71
C ALA A 231 33.98 12.93 -23.55
N LYS A 232 33.38 14.10 -23.81
CA LYS A 232 34.05 15.23 -24.50
C LYS A 232 35.22 15.79 -23.71
N LYS A 233 35.10 15.93 -22.37
CA LYS A 233 36.20 16.37 -21.50
C LYS A 233 37.41 15.45 -21.56
N ILE A 234 37.18 14.15 -21.75
CA ILE A 234 38.26 13.15 -21.82
C ILE A 234 39.16 13.38 -23.05
N ILE A 235 38.66 14.01 -24.12
CA ILE A 235 39.47 14.34 -25.31
C ILE A 235 40.66 15.22 -24.93
N ASP A 236 40.45 16.24 -24.11
CA ASP A 236 41.54 17.19 -23.74
C ASP A 236 42.52 16.53 -22.75
N ILE A 237 42.02 15.67 -21.86
CA ILE A 237 42.84 14.84 -20.96
C ILE A 237 43.74 13.92 -21.81
N ALA A 238 43.18 13.23 -22.81
CA ALA A 238 43.88 12.30 -23.66
C ALA A 238 44.97 12.96 -24.51
N LYS A 239 44.73 14.18 -25.05
CA LYS A 239 45.73 14.99 -25.75
C LYS A 239 46.94 15.31 -24.87
N GLY A 240 46.73 15.55 -23.57
CA GLY A 240 47.80 15.82 -22.59
C GLY A 240 48.57 14.58 -22.15
N MET A 241 48.12 13.38 -22.54
CA MET A 241 48.66 12.09 -22.04
C MET A 241 48.91 11.09 -23.18
N PRO A 242 49.76 11.39 -24.19
CA PRO A 242 49.91 10.55 -25.41
C PRO A 242 50.45 9.14 -25.14
N ASN A 243 51.04 8.90 -23.97
CA ASN A 243 51.59 7.59 -23.58
C ASN A 243 50.57 6.68 -22.88
N TYR A 244 49.30 7.10 -22.74
CA TYR A 244 48.21 6.32 -22.17
C TYR A 244 47.08 6.14 -23.18
N ASN A 245 46.32 5.08 -23.05
CA ASN A 245 45.17 4.80 -23.92
C ASN A 245 43.88 5.18 -23.19
N PHE A 246 43.01 5.97 -23.82
CA PHE A 246 41.74 6.36 -23.28
C PHE A 246 40.63 5.61 -24.01
N ILE A 247 39.80 4.87 -23.26
CA ILE A 247 38.79 3.98 -23.83
C ILE A 247 37.41 4.42 -23.33
N ILE A 248 36.58 4.91 -24.27
CA ILE A 248 35.21 5.31 -24.00
C ILE A 248 34.27 4.16 -24.35
N ILE A 249 33.62 3.60 -23.34
CA ILE A 249 32.77 2.43 -23.45
C ILE A 249 31.31 2.82 -23.32
N GLY A 250 30.48 2.31 -24.23
CA GLY A 250 29.04 2.53 -24.24
C GLY A 250 28.58 3.66 -25.15
N GLY A 251 27.29 4.04 -25.02
CA GLY A 251 26.64 5.01 -25.90
C GLY A 251 27.16 6.45 -25.82
N ALA A 252 27.89 6.83 -24.77
CA ALA A 252 28.47 8.16 -24.61
C ALA A 252 29.41 8.53 -25.76
N GLY A 253 30.10 7.55 -26.31
CA GLY A 253 30.99 7.75 -27.45
C GLY A 253 30.31 8.12 -28.76
N ASN A 254 29.00 7.79 -28.93
CA ASN A 254 28.25 8.14 -30.14
C ASN A 254 28.03 9.64 -30.33
N GLY A 255 28.16 10.42 -29.25
CA GLY A 255 28.07 11.87 -29.29
C GLY A 255 29.40 12.60 -29.59
N LEU A 256 30.49 11.87 -29.84
CA LEU A 256 31.80 12.41 -30.14
C LEU A 256 32.03 12.52 -31.64
N ASN A 257 32.71 13.61 -32.06
CA ASN A 257 33.15 13.75 -33.45
C ASN A 257 34.43 12.91 -33.67
N LYS A 258 34.31 11.83 -34.41
CA LYS A 258 35.43 10.91 -34.67
C LYS A 258 36.67 11.58 -35.30
N LYS A 259 36.51 12.72 -35.98
CA LYS A 259 37.63 13.48 -36.60
C LYS A 259 38.44 14.28 -35.58
N GLU A 260 37.89 14.49 -34.39
CA GLU A 260 38.53 15.28 -33.32
C GLU A 260 39.20 14.39 -32.25
N LEU A 261 39.05 13.06 -32.38
CA LEU A 261 39.62 12.12 -31.41
C LEU A 261 41.15 12.05 -31.59
N PRO A 262 41.92 12.15 -30.51
CA PRO A 262 43.36 11.89 -30.55
C PRO A 262 43.67 10.42 -30.80
N ASP A 263 44.85 10.11 -31.34
CA ASP A 263 45.24 8.75 -31.75
C ASP A 263 45.22 7.73 -30.60
N ASN A 264 45.41 8.21 -29.38
CA ASN A 264 45.39 7.40 -28.15
C ASN A 264 44.00 7.25 -27.53
N MET A 265 42.93 7.54 -28.28
CA MET A 265 41.55 7.43 -27.80
C MET A 265 40.74 6.47 -28.64
N THR A 266 40.09 5.52 -27.99
CA THR A 266 39.22 4.50 -28.61
C THR A 266 37.79 4.64 -28.11
N VAL A 267 36.82 4.50 -29.02
CA VAL A 267 35.39 4.46 -28.73
C VAL A 267 34.85 3.07 -29.12
N THR A 268 34.43 2.27 -28.16
CA THR A 268 33.96 0.90 -28.42
C THR A 268 32.49 0.81 -28.81
N GLY A 269 31.67 1.81 -28.43
CA GLY A 269 30.21 1.66 -28.42
C GLY A 269 29.74 0.73 -27.29
N VAL A 270 28.53 0.18 -27.45
CA VAL A 270 27.97 -0.79 -26.51
C VAL A 270 28.63 -2.14 -26.75
N ILE A 271 29.17 -2.75 -25.71
CA ILE A 271 29.88 -4.04 -25.73
C ILE A 271 29.20 -5.02 -24.77
N GLU A 272 29.53 -6.31 -24.90
CA GLU A 272 29.03 -7.35 -24.01
C GLU A 272 29.64 -7.26 -22.60
N ASP A 273 28.90 -7.77 -21.61
CA ASP A 273 29.31 -7.74 -20.19
C ASP A 273 30.66 -8.41 -19.95
N LYS A 274 30.95 -9.49 -20.67
CA LYS A 274 32.24 -10.20 -20.57
C LYS A 274 33.41 -9.29 -20.96
N GLU A 275 33.26 -8.54 -22.03
CA GLU A 275 34.25 -7.59 -22.52
C GLU A 275 34.38 -6.38 -21.59
N LEU A 276 33.22 -5.84 -21.14
CA LEU A 276 33.20 -4.75 -20.15
C LEU A 276 33.92 -5.16 -18.86
N ASN A 277 33.69 -6.37 -18.38
CA ASN A 277 34.36 -6.91 -17.19
C ASN A 277 35.89 -7.06 -17.40
N SER A 278 36.31 -7.39 -18.63
CA SER A 278 37.73 -7.44 -18.99
C SER A 278 38.39 -6.06 -18.89
N TYR A 279 37.75 -4.99 -19.37
CA TYR A 279 38.26 -3.63 -19.23
C TYR A 279 38.41 -3.22 -17.76
N PHE A 280 37.40 -3.48 -16.92
CA PHE A 280 37.51 -3.18 -15.47
C PHE A 280 38.61 -3.98 -14.77
N SER A 281 38.87 -5.21 -15.22
CA SER A 281 39.91 -6.06 -14.63
C SER A 281 41.33 -5.66 -15.01
N ASN A 282 41.52 -5.10 -16.21
CA ASN A 282 42.85 -4.92 -16.79
C ASN A 282 43.31 -3.48 -16.95
N SER A 283 42.42 -2.49 -16.76
CA SER A 283 42.77 -1.07 -16.94
C SER A 283 43.41 -0.46 -15.69
N LEU A 284 44.31 0.49 -15.91
CA LEU A 284 45.03 1.21 -14.86
C LEU A 284 44.09 2.01 -13.96
N ALA A 285 43.17 2.78 -14.56
CA ALA A 285 42.27 3.66 -13.83
C ALA A 285 40.92 3.78 -14.52
N PHE A 286 39.93 4.13 -13.72
CA PHE A 286 38.60 4.57 -14.14
C PHE A 286 38.48 6.07 -13.95
N ILE A 287 38.08 6.83 -14.99
CA ILE A 287 37.86 8.27 -14.88
C ILE A 287 36.38 8.63 -15.03
N ASN A 288 35.91 9.62 -14.27
CA ASN A 288 34.49 10.00 -14.27
C ASN A 288 34.31 11.56 -14.17
N PRO A 289 34.59 12.30 -15.25
CA PRO A 289 34.57 13.77 -15.24
C PRO A 289 33.17 14.36 -15.46
N MET A 290 32.21 13.99 -14.57
CA MET A 290 30.83 14.44 -14.65
C MET A 290 30.66 15.88 -14.16
N ASP A 291 29.83 16.70 -14.84
CA ASP A 291 29.44 18.05 -14.42
C ASP A 291 28.03 18.13 -13.88
N SER A 292 27.20 17.17 -14.23
CA SER A 292 25.81 17.15 -13.85
C SER A 292 25.35 15.70 -13.64
N GLY A 293 24.27 15.54 -12.91
CA GLY A 293 23.68 14.25 -12.57
C GLY A 293 23.12 14.24 -11.16
N SER A 294 22.42 13.17 -10.80
CA SER A 294 21.95 12.91 -9.44
C SER A 294 22.02 11.41 -9.16
N GLY A 295 21.67 10.98 -7.96
CA GLY A 295 21.82 9.60 -7.52
C GLY A 295 23.27 9.18 -7.32
N THR A 296 23.46 7.88 -7.14
CA THR A 296 24.79 7.24 -7.08
C THR A 296 25.06 6.52 -8.39
N HIS A 297 26.19 6.78 -9.00
CA HIS A 297 26.51 6.20 -10.31
C HIS A 297 26.93 4.73 -10.19
N LEU A 298 26.12 3.80 -10.71
CA LEU A 298 26.40 2.35 -10.74
C LEU A 298 27.78 2.00 -11.34
N LYS A 299 28.23 2.77 -12.34
CA LYS A 299 29.57 2.60 -12.92
C LYS A 299 30.71 2.81 -11.90
N MET A 300 30.49 3.70 -10.92
CA MET A 300 31.44 3.92 -9.82
C MET A 300 31.47 2.71 -8.87
N MET A 301 30.28 2.18 -8.51
CA MET A 301 30.17 0.96 -7.69
C MET A 301 30.87 -0.23 -8.38
N LYS A 302 30.66 -0.37 -9.69
CA LYS A 302 31.35 -1.39 -10.48
C LYS A 302 32.86 -1.20 -10.46
N ALA A 303 33.35 0.02 -10.63
CA ALA A 303 34.79 0.33 -10.56
C ALA A 303 35.37 -0.06 -9.19
N LEU A 304 34.71 0.34 -8.10
CA LEU A 304 35.11 -0.04 -6.74
C LEU A 304 35.16 -1.56 -6.56
N SER A 305 34.18 -2.31 -7.07
CA SER A 305 34.12 -3.78 -6.92
C SER A 305 35.26 -4.51 -7.64
N TYR A 306 35.88 -3.87 -8.61
CA TYR A 306 37.12 -4.35 -9.24
C TYR A 306 38.38 -3.82 -8.57
N GLY A 307 38.27 -2.93 -7.58
CA GLY A 307 39.40 -2.23 -6.95
C GLY A 307 40.22 -1.41 -7.96
N ILE A 308 39.58 -0.91 -9.05
CA ILE A 308 40.27 -0.04 -10.00
C ILE A 308 40.33 1.38 -9.41
N PRO A 309 41.52 2.04 -9.31
CA PRO A 309 41.61 3.41 -8.85
C PRO A 309 40.71 4.35 -9.63
N ILE A 310 39.98 5.19 -8.91
CA ILE A 310 38.97 6.09 -9.47
C ILE A 310 39.49 7.54 -9.42
N ILE A 311 39.41 8.23 -10.56
CA ILE A 311 39.63 9.69 -10.66
C ILE A 311 38.31 10.31 -11.10
N THR A 312 37.75 11.20 -10.30
CA THR A 312 36.40 11.71 -10.52
C THR A 312 36.26 13.18 -10.11
N SER A 313 35.27 13.87 -10.69
CA SER A 313 34.84 15.18 -10.20
C SER A 313 34.03 15.03 -8.88
N LYS A 314 33.85 16.14 -8.16
CA LYS A 314 32.94 16.18 -6.99
C LYS A 314 31.54 15.75 -7.36
N MET A 315 31.06 16.14 -8.56
CA MET A 315 29.76 15.71 -9.06
C MET A 315 29.73 14.20 -9.35
N GLY A 316 30.81 13.65 -9.91
CA GLY A 316 30.94 12.21 -10.19
C GLY A 316 31.03 11.37 -8.92
N ALA A 317 31.53 11.92 -7.81
CA ALA A 317 31.60 11.29 -6.49
C ALA A 317 30.31 11.47 -5.66
N ARG A 318 29.30 12.14 -6.19
CA ARG A 318 28.01 12.33 -5.51
C ARG A 318 27.43 10.97 -5.07
N GLY A 319 26.96 10.90 -3.85
CA GLY A 319 26.40 9.67 -3.26
C GLY A 319 27.36 8.88 -2.41
N PHE A 320 28.66 9.23 -2.41
CA PHE A 320 29.64 8.72 -1.46
C PHE A 320 29.88 9.72 -0.33
N SER A 321 30.23 9.21 0.85
CA SER A 321 30.62 10.05 1.98
C SER A 321 32.00 10.69 1.75
N GLU A 322 32.29 11.79 2.43
CA GLU A 322 33.61 12.45 2.36
C GLU A 322 34.75 11.50 2.74
N GLU A 323 34.52 10.63 3.71
CA GLU A 323 35.48 9.63 4.15
C GLU A 323 35.75 8.57 3.06
N GLU A 324 34.70 8.06 2.40
CA GLU A 324 34.86 7.12 1.29
C GLU A 324 35.62 7.75 0.12
N ILE A 325 35.28 8.99 -0.24
CA ILE A 325 35.96 9.74 -1.31
C ILE A 325 37.45 9.89 -0.95
N LYS A 326 37.76 10.37 0.25
CA LYS A 326 39.14 10.63 0.69
C LYS A 326 39.99 9.36 0.66
N ASN A 327 39.39 8.22 1.01
CA ASN A 327 40.12 6.95 1.17
C ASN A 327 40.27 6.18 -0.14
N SER A 328 39.41 6.38 -1.15
CA SER A 328 39.34 5.50 -2.33
C SER A 328 39.34 6.20 -3.69
N MET A 329 39.30 7.54 -3.71
CA MET A 329 39.18 8.30 -4.97
C MET A 329 40.16 9.46 -5.02
N LEU A 330 40.51 9.86 -6.23
CA LEU A 330 41.20 11.12 -6.50
C LEU A 330 40.21 12.10 -7.10
N LEU A 331 40.04 13.28 -6.46
CA LEU A 331 39.21 14.36 -6.99
C LEU A 331 39.97 15.20 -8.01
N ALA A 332 39.33 15.46 -9.15
CA ALA A 332 39.84 16.25 -10.24
C ALA A 332 38.70 17.05 -10.91
N GLU A 333 38.88 18.32 -11.16
CA GLU A 333 37.86 19.18 -11.80
C GLU A 333 38.29 19.66 -13.18
N SER A 334 39.58 19.94 -13.37
CA SER A 334 40.15 20.37 -14.65
C SER A 334 40.88 19.22 -15.37
N ALA A 335 41.14 19.38 -16.67
CA ALA A 335 41.95 18.42 -17.43
C ALA A 335 43.34 18.24 -16.81
N GLU A 336 43.94 19.31 -16.31
CA GLU A 336 45.24 19.29 -15.61
C GLU A 336 45.17 18.45 -14.32
N ASP A 337 44.09 18.59 -13.51
CA ASP A 337 43.93 17.79 -12.29
C ASP A 337 43.81 16.30 -12.62
N TYR A 338 43.09 15.94 -13.69
CA TYR A 338 43.02 14.55 -14.16
C TYR A 338 44.36 14.01 -14.58
N ILE A 339 45.14 14.80 -15.36
CA ILE A 339 46.51 14.46 -15.78
C ILE A 339 47.41 14.23 -14.55
N ASN A 340 47.41 15.16 -13.61
CA ASN A 340 48.18 15.06 -12.37
C ASN A 340 47.77 13.83 -11.53
N SER A 341 46.47 13.56 -11.43
CA SER A 341 45.95 12.39 -10.72
C SER A 341 46.39 11.09 -11.38
N ILE A 342 46.37 10.99 -12.72
CA ILE A 342 46.89 9.81 -13.44
C ILE A 342 48.38 9.63 -13.19
N LEU A 343 49.15 10.70 -13.19
CA LEU A 343 50.61 10.64 -12.90
C LEU A 343 50.88 10.19 -11.46
N MET A 344 50.05 10.56 -10.49
CA MET A 344 50.15 10.11 -9.09
C MET A 344 49.98 8.61 -8.95
N LEU A 345 49.27 7.94 -9.88
CA LEU A 345 49.11 6.48 -9.88
C LEU A 345 50.41 5.71 -10.22
N LYS A 346 51.49 6.39 -10.64
CA LYS A 346 52.82 5.80 -10.80
C LYS A 346 53.48 5.43 -9.45
N ASP A 347 53.00 6.06 -8.37
CA ASP A 347 53.43 5.70 -7.01
C ASP A 347 52.74 4.42 -6.58
N ARG A 348 53.46 3.34 -6.56
CA ARG A 348 52.93 2.00 -6.29
C ARG A 348 52.20 1.88 -4.93
N PRO A 349 52.78 2.33 -3.79
CA PRO A 349 52.06 2.32 -2.51
C PRO A 349 50.73 3.05 -2.55
N ARG A 350 50.65 4.20 -3.22
CA ARG A 350 49.41 4.94 -3.37
C ARG A 350 48.41 4.22 -4.26
N TYR A 351 48.86 3.63 -5.35
CA TYR A 351 48.02 2.80 -6.21
C TYR A 351 47.37 1.64 -5.45
N ASP A 352 48.20 0.89 -4.68
CA ASP A 352 47.75 -0.23 -3.88
C ASP A 352 46.72 0.21 -2.84
N LEU A 353 46.98 1.32 -2.13
CA LEU A 353 46.09 1.87 -1.11
C LEU A 353 44.70 2.24 -1.73
N LEU A 354 44.68 2.96 -2.84
CA LEU A 354 43.40 3.33 -3.52
C LEU A 354 42.64 2.11 -4.01
N SER A 355 43.36 1.12 -4.55
CA SER A 355 42.80 -0.12 -5.06
C SER A 355 42.16 -0.96 -3.96
N GLU A 356 42.88 -1.18 -2.85
CA GLU A 356 42.39 -1.96 -1.72
C GLU A 356 41.27 -1.26 -0.95
N SER A 357 41.40 0.05 -0.72
CA SER A 357 40.38 0.85 -0.05
C SER A 357 39.09 0.88 -0.87
N GLY A 358 39.17 1.12 -2.17
CA GLY A 358 38.03 1.10 -3.07
C GLY A 358 37.33 -0.27 -3.07
N PHE A 359 38.10 -1.34 -3.15
CA PHE A 359 37.54 -2.69 -3.08
C PHE A 359 36.85 -2.97 -1.73
N ASN A 360 37.46 -2.57 -0.61
CA ASN A 360 36.84 -2.74 0.70
C ASN A 360 35.53 -1.93 0.85
N ILE A 361 35.49 -0.71 0.35
CA ILE A 361 34.28 0.11 0.34
C ILE A 361 33.18 -0.56 -0.49
N SER A 362 33.51 -1.22 -1.62
CA SER A 362 32.52 -1.89 -2.45
C SER A 362 31.71 -2.95 -1.72
N LYS A 363 32.26 -3.55 -0.65
CA LYS A 363 31.56 -4.55 0.18
C LYS A 363 30.33 -3.98 0.88
N SER A 364 30.34 -2.67 1.19
CA SER A 364 29.17 -1.98 1.74
C SER A 364 28.04 -1.79 0.71
N TYR A 365 28.39 -1.90 -0.57
CA TYR A 365 27.49 -1.77 -1.72
C TYR A 365 27.22 -3.11 -2.41
N ASP A 366 27.40 -4.24 -1.72
CA ASP A 366 27.04 -5.55 -2.26
C ASP A 366 25.52 -5.68 -2.41
N TRP A 367 25.07 -6.05 -3.62
CA TRP A 367 23.65 -6.28 -3.87
C TRP A 367 23.01 -7.29 -2.90
N GLU A 368 23.75 -8.31 -2.45
CA GLU A 368 23.19 -9.28 -1.49
C GLU A 368 22.87 -8.64 -0.13
N LYS A 369 23.74 -7.74 0.33
CA LYS A 369 23.46 -6.95 1.55
C LYS A 369 22.30 -5.99 1.33
N ILE A 370 22.31 -5.24 0.23
CA ILE A 370 21.27 -4.25 -0.10
C ILE A 370 19.89 -4.91 -0.25
N LYS A 371 19.81 -6.07 -0.88
CA LYS A 371 18.58 -6.86 -0.98
C LYS A 371 18.03 -7.23 0.40
N LYS A 372 18.91 -7.64 1.32
CA LYS A 372 18.52 -7.98 2.69
C LYS A 372 17.99 -6.75 3.42
N ASP A 373 18.73 -5.64 3.40
CA ASP A 373 18.34 -4.39 4.05
C ASP A 373 16.99 -3.87 3.48
N TYR A 374 16.78 -3.98 2.17
CA TYR A 374 15.53 -3.61 1.53
C TYR A 374 14.35 -4.50 1.93
N LEU A 375 14.55 -5.82 1.96
CA LEU A 375 13.53 -6.78 2.39
C LEU A 375 13.13 -6.55 3.85
N GLU A 376 14.11 -6.32 4.74
CA GLU A 376 13.85 -6.00 6.15
C GLU A 376 13.03 -4.70 6.28
N PHE A 377 13.35 -3.68 5.51
CA PHE A 377 12.60 -2.42 5.50
C PHE A 377 11.17 -2.61 5.00
N VAL A 378 10.97 -3.29 3.87
CA VAL A 378 9.62 -3.58 3.33
C VAL A 378 8.81 -4.42 4.31
N SER A 379 9.42 -5.41 4.96
CA SER A 379 8.76 -6.23 5.98
C SER A 379 8.30 -5.39 7.17
N SER A 380 9.12 -4.45 7.63
CA SER A 380 8.74 -3.53 8.72
C SER A 380 7.54 -2.64 8.36
N ILE A 381 7.43 -2.20 7.10
CA ILE A 381 6.28 -1.44 6.60
C ILE A 381 5.03 -2.31 6.61
N LEU A 382 5.13 -3.56 6.14
CA LEU A 382 4.02 -4.51 6.11
C LEU A 382 3.53 -4.84 7.53
N ASP A 383 4.43 -5.06 8.48
CA ASP A 383 4.09 -5.33 9.88
C ASP A 383 3.41 -4.13 10.54
N ASN A 384 3.92 -2.92 10.31
CA ASN A 384 3.30 -1.68 10.77
C ASN A 384 1.94 -1.44 10.10
N ALA A 385 1.81 -1.70 8.80
CA ALA A 385 0.56 -1.58 8.07
C ALA A 385 -0.48 -2.60 8.56
N HIS A 386 -0.07 -3.83 8.86
CA HIS A 386 -0.94 -4.83 9.50
C HIS A 386 -1.39 -4.38 10.89
N THR A 387 -0.49 -3.84 11.70
CA THR A 387 -0.82 -3.29 13.02
C THR A 387 -1.77 -2.10 12.90
N ILE A 388 -1.53 -1.18 11.96
CA ILE A 388 -2.40 -0.02 11.69
C ILE A 388 -3.74 -0.47 11.08
N LYS A 389 -3.76 -1.48 10.21
CA LYS A 389 -5.02 -2.07 9.71
C LYS A 389 -5.81 -2.71 10.85
N GLN A 390 -5.15 -3.40 11.78
CA GLN A 390 -5.81 -3.96 12.98
C GLN A 390 -6.29 -2.87 13.94
N THR A 391 -5.56 -1.73 14.07
CA THR A 391 -5.94 -0.61 14.96
C THR A 391 -6.88 0.41 14.29
N ASN A 392 -6.86 0.55 12.97
CA ASN A 392 -7.69 1.50 12.20
C ASN A 392 -8.82 0.86 11.41
N GLN A 393 -8.93 -0.48 11.37
CA GLN A 393 -10.09 -1.12 10.81
C GLN A 393 -11.24 -0.88 11.79
N LYS A 394 -12.16 0.03 11.42
CA LYS A 394 -13.38 0.24 12.19
C LYS A 394 -14.06 -1.12 12.36
N GLU A 395 -14.36 -1.47 13.59
CA GLU A 395 -15.19 -2.66 13.83
C GLU A 395 -16.52 -2.48 13.10
N ARG A 396 -16.92 -3.52 12.41
CA ARG A 396 -18.08 -3.48 11.54
C ARG A 396 -19.32 -4.01 12.24
N VAL A 397 -20.41 -3.26 12.18
CA VAL A 397 -21.66 -3.59 12.88
C VAL A 397 -22.78 -3.74 11.87
N LEU A 398 -23.38 -4.93 11.82
CA LEU A 398 -24.64 -5.15 11.12
C LEU A 398 -25.81 -4.69 11.98
N LEU A 399 -26.45 -3.60 11.60
CA LEU A 399 -27.77 -3.25 12.11
C LEU A 399 -28.79 -4.15 11.41
N TYR A 400 -29.66 -4.84 12.15
CA TYR A 400 -30.75 -5.57 11.52
C TYR A 400 -32.09 -5.31 12.19
N SER A 401 -33.13 -5.25 11.39
CA SER A 401 -34.50 -4.96 11.82
C SER A 401 -35.51 -5.82 11.07
N ILE A 402 -36.59 -6.17 11.75
CA ILE A 402 -37.79 -6.69 11.11
C ILE A 402 -38.88 -5.63 11.23
N ILE A 403 -39.57 -5.31 10.14
CA ILE A 403 -40.49 -4.18 10.07
C ILE A 403 -41.80 -4.63 9.41
N ARG A 404 -42.92 -4.24 10.00
CA ARG A 404 -44.24 -4.44 9.42
C ARG A 404 -45.22 -3.36 9.92
N ASN A 405 -45.97 -2.70 9.04
CA ASN A 405 -46.94 -1.67 9.35
C ASN A 405 -46.39 -0.59 10.30
N THR A 406 -45.23 -0.02 9.93
CA THR A 406 -44.46 0.91 10.77
C THR A 406 -44.57 2.37 10.28
N GLU A 407 -45.48 2.69 9.33
CA GLU A 407 -45.63 4.03 8.74
C GLU A 407 -45.59 5.15 9.78
N THR A 408 -46.36 5.01 10.87
CA THR A 408 -46.47 6.05 11.91
C THR A 408 -45.24 6.24 12.77
N LYS A 409 -44.33 5.25 12.81
CA LYS A 409 -43.06 5.25 13.59
C LYS A 409 -41.84 5.29 12.68
N PHE A 410 -42.02 5.30 11.36
CA PHE A 410 -40.92 5.16 10.42
C PHE A 410 -39.89 6.28 10.53
N ASP A 411 -40.33 7.53 10.64
CA ASP A 411 -39.43 8.68 10.79
C ASP A 411 -38.58 8.55 12.05
N GLN A 412 -39.17 8.13 13.17
CA GLN A 412 -38.43 7.88 14.41
C GLN A 412 -37.39 6.79 14.21
N TYR A 413 -37.74 5.66 13.63
CA TYR A 413 -36.83 4.56 13.32
C TYR A 413 -35.68 5.03 12.41
N TYR A 414 -35.98 5.71 11.31
CA TYR A 414 -34.99 6.23 10.37
C TYR A 414 -34.01 7.18 11.05
N GLN A 415 -34.50 8.12 11.86
CA GLN A 415 -33.64 9.04 12.61
C GLN A 415 -32.78 8.32 13.66
N GLN A 416 -33.28 7.29 14.29
CA GLN A 416 -32.49 6.48 15.24
C GLN A 416 -31.33 5.78 14.54
N ILE A 417 -31.55 5.13 13.39
CA ILE A 417 -30.47 4.52 12.59
C ILE A 417 -29.43 5.58 12.18
N LYS A 418 -29.89 6.74 11.67
CA LYS A 418 -29.01 7.84 11.26
C LYS A 418 -28.20 8.39 12.44
N ASN A 419 -28.80 8.51 13.61
CA ASN A 419 -28.15 8.98 14.82
C ASN A 419 -27.13 7.96 15.36
N ILE A 420 -27.37 6.65 15.25
CA ILE A 420 -26.38 5.62 15.59
C ILE A 420 -25.11 5.85 14.75
N VAL A 421 -25.24 5.91 13.43
CA VAL A 421 -24.07 6.08 12.54
C VAL A 421 -23.33 7.39 12.80
N LYS A 422 -24.05 8.46 13.04
CA LYS A 422 -23.46 9.78 13.34
C LYS A 422 -22.75 9.83 14.69
N SER A 423 -23.28 9.13 15.70
CA SER A 423 -22.77 9.21 17.09
C SER A 423 -21.57 8.30 17.34
N PHE A 424 -21.35 7.28 16.50
CA PHE A 424 -20.28 6.30 16.65
C PHE A 424 -19.44 6.18 15.37
N PRO A 425 -18.75 7.27 14.95
CA PRO A 425 -17.99 7.29 13.71
C PRO A 425 -16.77 6.36 13.71
N GLU A 426 -16.39 5.81 14.85
CA GLU A 426 -15.33 4.80 15.01
C GLU A 426 -15.76 3.40 14.52
N TYR A 427 -17.06 3.14 14.30
CA TYR A 427 -17.59 1.91 13.74
C TYR A 427 -17.98 2.10 12.26
N ASP A 428 -17.97 0.99 11.52
CA ASP A 428 -18.52 0.90 10.15
C ASP A 428 -19.88 0.18 10.20
N PHE A 429 -20.96 0.87 9.82
CA PHE A 429 -22.33 0.34 9.94
C PHE A 429 -22.88 -0.06 8.57
N CYS A 430 -23.39 -1.29 8.49
CA CYS A 430 -24.29 -1.74 7.43
C CYS A 430 -25.66 -2.10 8.00
N LEU A 431 -26.71 -2.08 7.16
CA LEU A 431 -28.09 -2.25 7.57
C LEU A 431 -28.75 -3.35 6.76
N SER A 432 -29.47 -4.24 7.45
CA SER A 432 -30.36 -5.22 6.84
C SER A 432 -31.77 -5.11 7.40
N ILE A 433 -32.74 -4.94 6.53
CA ILE A 433 -34.17 -4.85 6.88
C ILE A 433 -34.94 -5.95 6.17
N TYR A 434 -35.71 -6.70 6.96
CA TYR A 434 -36.73 -7.59 6.42
C TYR A 434 -38.11 -7.02 6.71
N GLU A 435 -38.88 -6.80 5.67
CA GLU A 435 -40.26 -6.36 5.71
C GLU A 435 -41.15 -7.44 5.09
N ASN A 436 -42.29 -7.74 5.73
CA ASN A 436 -43.30 -8.59 5.12
C ASN A 436 -44.71 -8.10 5.37
N ASP A 437 -45.53 -8.21 4.34
CA ASP A 437 -46.98 -8.06 4.38
C ASP A 437 -47.48 -6.72 4.95
N SER A 438 -46.71 -5.64 4.88
CA SER A 438 -47.24 -4.30 5.25
C SER A 438 -48.34 -3.85 4.31
N THR A 439 -49.39 -3.34 4.89
CA THR A 439 -50.59 -2.83 4.19
C THR A 439 -50.64 -1.30 4.16
N ASP A 440 -49.72 -0.64 4.87
CA ASP A 440 -49.53 0.80 4.94
C ASP A 440 -48.38 1.28 4.01
N SER A 441 -47.93 2.52 4.16
CA SER A 441 -46.86 3.11 3.34
C SER A 441 -45.46 2.63 3.70
N THR A 442 -45.28 1.69 4.64
CA THR A 442 -43.94 1.22 5.14
C THR A 442 -43.03 0.83 3.98
N LYS A 443 -43.48 0.01 3.02
CA LYS A 443 -42.68 -0.40 1.86
C LYS A 443 -42.15 0.79 1.05
N SER A 444 -43.04 1.73 0.77
CA SER A 444 -42.71 2.94 -0.01
C SER A 444 -41.68 3.80 0.73
N LEU A 445 -41.80 3.95 2.03
CA LEU A 445 -40.93 4.74 2.86
C LEU A 445 -39.52 4.10 2.91
N LEU A 446 -39.41 2.79 3.05
CA LEU A 446 -38.14 2.05 3.04
C LEU A 446 -37.33 2.30 1.76
N TYR A 447 -37.96 2.20 0.59
CA TYR A 447 -37.26 2.35 -0.69
C TYR A 447 -37.03 3.81 -1.12
N LYS A 448 -37.78 4.77 -0.59
CA LYS A 448 -37.61 6.20 -0.89
C LYS A 448 -36.60 6.90 0.02
N SER A 449 -36.27 6.31 1.17
CA SER A 449 -35.36 6.90 2.12
C SER A 449 -33.90 6.84 1.62
N ASP A 450 -33.14 7.88 1.97
CA ASP A 450 -31.72 7.97 1.66
C ASP A 450 -30.90 7.24 2.74
N TRP A 451 -30.32 6.13 2.37
CA TRP A 451 -29.46 5.30 3.22
C TRP A 451 -27.96 5.47 2.93
N SER A 452 -27.55 6.48 2.15
CA SER A 452 -26.17 6.69 1.70
C SER A 452 -25.14 6.93 2.82
N PHE A 453 -25.62 7.21 4.03
CA PHE A 453 -24.77 7.35 5.23
C PHE A 453 -24.28 6.01 5.81
N LEU A 454 -24.71 4.87 5.28
CA LEU A 454 -24.31 3.51 5.66
C LEU A 454 -23.34 2.92 4.64
N SER A 455 -22.44 2.04 5.07
CA SER A 455 -21.49 1.36 4.17
C SER A 455 -22.14 0.30 3.28
N GLY A 456 -23.34 -0.14 3.62
CA GLY A 456 -24.13 -1.08 2.83
C GLY A 456 -25.55 -1.20 3.36
N VAL A 457 -26.51 -1.43 2.47
CA VAL A 457 -27.91 -1.62 2.83
C VAL A 457 -28.52 -2.77 2.05
N SER A 458 -29.27 -3.61 2.73
CA SER A 458 -30.11 -4.65 2.15
C SER A 458 -31.53 -4.52 2.67
N ILE A 459 -32.50 -4.41 1.78
CA ILE A 459 -33.92 -4.38 2.11
C ILE A 459 -34.59 -5.53 1.36
N ILE A 460 -35.13 -6.48 2.10
CA ILE A 460 -35.96 -7.57 1.59
C ILE A 460 -37.41 -7.25 1.95
N SER A 461 -38.29 -7.20 0.95
CA SER A 461 -39.73 -7.01 1.13
C SER A 461 -40.48 -8.12 0.42
N GLU A 462 -41.27 -8.88 1.18
CA GLU A 462 -42.01 -10.05 0.67
C GLU A 462 -43.49 -9.97 1.02
N ASN A 463 -44.34 -10.55 0.16
CA ASN A 463 -45.74 -10.83 0.47
C ASN A 463 -45.88 -12.32 0.68
N ILE A 464 -45.86 -12.74 1.94
CA ILE A 464 -45.98 -14.16 2.33
C ILE A 464 -47.37 -14.48 2.92
N ASN A 465 -48.25 -13.48 2.94
CA ASN A 465 -49.65 -13.59 3.40
C ASN A 465 -49.79 -14.13 4.84
N THR A 466 -48.93 -13.63 5.74
CA THR A 466 -49.02 -13.97 7.15
C THR A 466 -50.03 -13.10 7.89
N GLU A 467 -50.77 -13.67 8.82
CA GLU A 467 -51.66 -12.93 9.69
C GLU A 467 -50.89 -11.98 10.62
N PHE A 468 -51.49 -10.83 10.96
CA PHE A 468 -50.95 -9.91 11.93
C PHE A 468 -51.48 -10.19 13.33
N TYR A 469 -50.66 -10.79 14.20
CA TYR A 469 -51.06 -11.30 15.51
C TYR A 469 -50.96 -10.25 16.65
N GLY A 470 -50.38 -9.10 16.45
CA GLY A 470 -50.04 -8.22 17.57
C GLY A 470 -49.08 -8.87 18.59
N SER A 471 -49.16 -8.46 19.86
CA SER A 471 -48.27 -8.97 20.93
C SER A 471 -48.86 -10.16 21.67
N VAL A 472 -49.08 -11.29 21.00
CA VAL A 472 -49.65 -12.53 21.61
C VAL A 472 -48.64 -13.67 21.59
N LYS A 473 -48.80 -14.61 22.53
CA LYS A 473 -48.01 -15.87 22.62
C LYS A 473 -48.68 -16.92 21.73
N ASP A 474 -48.31 -16.91 20.45
CA ASP A 474 -48.84 -17.80 19.44
C ASP A 474 -47.69 -18.52 18.70
N PRO A 475 -47.76 -19.86 18.51
CA PRO A 475 -46.69 -20.61 17.85
C PRO A 475 -46.39 -20.17 16.43
N VAL A 476 -47.42 -19.84 15.64
CA VAL A 476 -47.25 -19.42 14.24
C VAL A 476 -46.61 -18.05 14.19
N ARG A 477 -47.03 -17.13 15.08
CA ARG A 477 -46.42 -15.83 15.23
C ARG A 477 -44.92 -15.95 15.54
N VAL A 478 -44.54 -16.74 16.56
CA VAL A 478 -43.14 -16.90 16.97
C VAL A 478 -42.30 -17.51 15.86
N LYS A 479 -42.85 -18.52 15.16
CA LYS A 479 -42.21 -19.11 13.98
C LYS A 479 -41.95 -18.06 12.88
N ASN A 480 -42.93 -17.23 12.58
CA ASN A 480 -42.82 -16.20 11.59
C ASN A 480 -41.77 -15.12 11.98
N LEU A 481 -41.74 -14.71 13.27
CA LEU A 481 -40.74 -13.82 13.80
C LEU A 481 -39.33 -14.42 13.70
N SER A 482 -39.16 -15.69 14.07
CA SER A 482 -37.86 -16.38 13.94
C SER A 482 -37.37 -16.41 12.50
N ASN A 483 -38.24 -16.73 11.55
CA ASN A 483 -37.92 -16.75 10.13
C ASN A 483 -37.58 -15.36 9.60
N ALA A 484 -38.31 -14.31 9.99
CA ALA A 484 -38.08 -12.94 9.59
C ALA A 484 -36.70 -12.43 10.07
N ARG A 485 -36.37 -12.72 11.36
CA ARG A 485 -35.04 -12.35 11.90
C ARG A 485 -33.91 -13.06 11.19
N ASN A 486 -34.06 -14.38 10.91
CA ASN A 486 -33.04 -15.13 10.18
C ASN A 486 -32.85 -14.58 8.77
N LYS A 487 -33.90 -14.24 8.05
CA LYS A 487 -33.83 -13.60 6.73
C LYS A 487 -33.14 -12.23 6.81
N ALA A 488 -33.43 -11.42 7.83
CA ALA A 488 -32.77 -10.16 8.04
C ALA A 488 -31.25 -10.32 8.29
N ILE A 489 -30.83 -11.31 9.07
CA ILE A 489 -29.41 -11.60 9.36
C ILE A 489 -28.68 -12.10 8.11
N GLU A 490 -29.31 -12.93 7.29
CA GLU A 490 -28.71 -13.55 6.09
C GLU A 490 -28.68 -12.63 4.86
N ALA A 491 -29.48 -11.57 4.87
CA ALA A 491 -29.63 -10.69 3.73
C ALA A 491 -28.30 -10.04 3.32
N ALA A 492 -28.06 -9.97 2.02
CA ALA A 492 -26.91 -9.35 1.36
C ALA A 492 -25.53 -9.92 1.78
N GLY A 493 -25.47 -11.01 2.56
CA GLY A 493 -24.20 -11.65 2.94
C GLY A 493 -23.31 -10.83 3.90
N PHE A 494 -23.80 -9.75 4.49
CA PHE A 494 -23.04 -8.90 5.41
C PHE A 494 -22.49 -9.65 6.61
N ILE A 495 -23.23 -10.68 7.08
CA ILE A 495 -22.87 -11.43 8.28
C ILE A 495 -21.42 -11.96 8.27
N ASN A 496 -20.89 -12.33 7.11
CA ASN A 496 -19.54 -12.88 6.97
C ASN A 496 -18.42 -11.83 7.06
N SER A 497 -18.77 -10.55 7.10
CA SER A 497 -17.82 -9.42 7.05
C SER A 497 -17.98 -8.43 8.20
N VAL A 498 -18.71 -8.78 9.26
CA VAL A 498 -18.96 -7.92 10.41
C VAL A 498 -18.43 -8.55 11.71
N ASP A 499 -18.13 -7.69 12.68
CA ASP A 499 -17.64 -8.10 14.01
C ASP A 499 -18.80 -8.25 15.00
N TYR A 500 -19.84 -7.42 14.82
CA TYR A 500 -21.02 -7.39 15.68
C TYR A 500 -22.31 -7.37 14.87
N VAL A 501 -23.37 -7.81 15.52
CA VAL A 501 -24.75 -7.73 15.04
C VAL A 501 -25.57 -6.99 16.08
N LEU A 502 -26.11 -5.81 15.72
CA LEU A 502 -26.99 -5.04 16.58
C LEU A 502 -28.44 -5.15 16.09
N MET A 503 -29.25 -5.82 16.86
CA MET A 503 -30.69 -5.86 16.64
C MET A 503 -31.32 -4.53 17.05
N VAL A 504 -32.12 -3.94 16.15
CA VAL A 504 -32.84 -2.70 16.38
C VAL A 504 -34.31 -2.90 15.97
N GLU A 505 -35.22 -2.95 16.94
CA GLU A 505 -36.66 -3.07 16.64
C GLU A 505 -37.24 -1.74 16.13
N GLY A 506 -38.10 -1.83 15.12
CA GLY A 506 -38.64 -0.66 14.42
C GLY A 506 -39.67 0.17 15.20
N ASP A 507 -40.17 -0.34 16.31
CA ASP A 507 -41.25 0.26 17.10
C ASP A 507 -40.80 0.78 18.48
N LEU A 508 -39.53 0.65 18.82
CA LEU A 508 -38.95 1.08 20.11
C LEU A 508 -38.26 2.45 20.02
N SER A 509 -38.18 3.14 21.17
CA SER A 509 -37.34 4.32 21.31
C SER A 509 -36.20 4.07 22.31
N PHE A 510 -35.05 4.67 22.02
CA PHE A 510 -33.85 4.62 22.88
C PHE A 510 -32.99 5.87 22.61
N ASP A 511 -32.14 6.19 23.55
CA ASP A 511 -31.14 7.23 23.38
C ASP A 511 -29.78 6.69 22.90
N MET A 512 -28.90 7.55 22.46
CA MET A 512 -27.58 7.14 21.97
C MET A 512 -26.67 6.65 23.10
N ASN A 513 -26.94 7.03 24.36
CA ASN A 513 -26.22 6.46 25.49
C ASN A 513 -26.52 4.97 25.67
N SER A 514 -27.74 4.55 25.39
CA SER A 514 -28.12 3.13 25.40
C SER A 514 -27.34 2.30 24.38
N VAL A 515 -27.13 2.83 23.18
CA VAL A 515 -26.28 2.19 22.15
C VAL A 515 -24.81 2.20 22.57
N LYS A 516 -24.32 3.32 23.13
CA LYS A 516 -22.95 3.43 23.66
C LYS A 516 -22.65 2.36 24.69
N GLU A 517 -23.54 2.20 25.67
CA GLU A 517 -23.41 1.22 26.76
C GLU A 517 -23.36 -0.25 26.23
N LEU A 518 -24.00 -0.55 25.09
CA LEU A 518 -23.88 -1.85 24.46
C LEU A 518 -22.58 -1.99 23.65
N LEU A 519 -22.21 -1.00 22.83
CA LEU A 519 -21.01 -1.05 22.01
C LEU A 519 -19.72 -1.10 22.86
N SER A 520 -19.70 -0.36 23.99
CA SER A 520 -18.58 -0.35 24.95
C SER A 520 -18.57 -1.56 25.90
N PHE A 521 -19.58 -2.44 25.86
CA PHE A 521 -19.67 -3.57 26.78
C PHE A 521 -18.50 -4.56 26.63
N LYS A 522 -17.88 -4.61 25.44
CA LYS A 522 -16.65 -5.35 25.17
C LYS A 522 -15.47 -4.96 26.06
N ASP A 523 -15.44 -3.72 26.54
CA ASP A 523 -14.37 -3.19 27.40
C ASP A 523 -14.59 -3.64 28.87
N ILE A 524 -15.83 -4.02 29.21
CA ILE A 524 -16.23 -4.52 30.53
C ILE A 524 -16.14 -6.05 30.57
N GLU A 525 -16.72 -6.72 29.57
CA GLU A 525 -16.76 -8.17 29.40
C GLU A 525 -16.23 -8.55 28.01
N PRO A 526 -14.91 -8.66 27.82
CA PRO A 526 -14.31 -8.91 26.51
C PRO A 526 -14.80 -10.20 25.81
N ASN A 527 -15.28 -11.17 26.59
CA ASN A 527 -15.77 -12.48 26.11
C ASN A 527 -17.30 -12.57 26.06
N PHE A 528 -18.03 -11.46 26.07
CA PHE A 528 -19.48 -11.50 25.92
C PHE A 528 -19.87 -12.07 24.54
N HIS A 529 -21.00 -12.76 24.48
CA HIS A 529 -21.58 -13.28 23.23
C HIS A 529 -22.85 -12.54 22.85
N ALA A 530 -23.64 -12.15 23.85
CA ALA A 530 -24.82 -11.31 23.68
C ALA A 530 -24.97 -10.36 24.88
N VAL A 531 -25.37 -9.12 24.63
CA VAL A 531 -25.76 -8.16 25.66
C VAL A 531 -26.96 -7.35 25.19
N SER A 532 -28.01 -7.24 26.00
CA SER A 532 -29.20 -6.49 25.67
C SER A 532 -29.40 -5.27 26.57
N ALA A 533 -30.15 -4.30 26.06
CA ALA A 533 -30.78 -3.26 26.84
C ALA A 533 -31.93 -3.81 27.67
N VAL A 534 -32.36 -3.04 28.67
CA VAL A 534 -33.59 -3.28 29.42
C VAL A 534 -34.75 -2.57 28.72
N SER A 535 -35.80 -3.27 28.39
CA SER A 535 -37.03 -2.68 27.83
C SER A 535 -37.98 -2.24 28.94
N ILE A 536 -38.34 -0.95 28.96
CA ILE A 536 -39.13 -0.33 30.03
C ILE A 536 -40.44 0.22 29.47
N ARG A 537 -41.56 -0.01 30.15
CA ARG A 537 -42.85 0.61 29.88
C ARG A 537 -42.92 2.01 30.43
N LYS A 538 -43.85 2.83 29.95
CA LYS A 538 -44.14 4.18 30.45
C LYS A 538 -44.37 4.23 31.99
N ASN A 539 -44.80 3.16 32.62
CA ASN A 539 -45.00 3.04 34.07
C ASN A 539 -43.73 2.65 34.85
N GLY A 540 -42.58 2.58 34.18
CA GLY A 540 -41.29 2.22 34.79
C GLY A 540 -41.06 0.71 34.99
N LYS A 541 -42.03 -0.14 34.65
CA LYS A 541 -41.87 -1.59 34.76
C LYS A 541 -41.19 -2.19 33.57
N HIS A 542 -40.42 -3.29 33.79
CA HIS A 542 -39.83 -4.07 32.72
C HIS A 542 -40.92 -4.61 31.77
N TYR A 543 -40.66 -4.54 30.46
CA TYR A 543 -41.63 -4.90 29.45
C TYR A 543 -41.53 -6.37 29.04
N ASP A 544 -40.30 -6.90 28.90
CA ASP A 544 -40.10 -8.14 28.13
C ASP A 544 -39.70 -9.35 29.00
N TRP A 545 -40.55 -9.67 29.94
CA TRP A 545 -40.29 -10.80 30.87
C TRP A 545 -40.43 -12.18 30.24
N TRP A 546 -41.10 -12.32 29.10
CA TRP A 546 -41.16 -13.59 28.39
C TRP A 546 -39.81 -13.96 27.73
N ALA A 547 -39.09 -13.00 27.21
CA ALA A 547 -37.77 -13.18 26.64
C ALA A 547 -36.65 -13.18 27.71
N THR A 548 -36.77 -12.37 28.77
CA THR A 548 -35.77 -12.22 29.82
C THR A 548 -35.83 -13.31 30.84
N ARG A 549 -34.82 -14.17 30.94
CA ARG A 549 -34.84 -15.32 31.84
C ARG A 549 -33.51 -15.59 32.52
N THR A 550 -33.60 -16.16 33.74
CA THR A 550 -32.46 -16.70 34.50
C THR A 550 -32.28 -18.21 34.31
N GLY A 551 -33.22 -18.88 33.63
CA GLY A 551 -33.20 -20.32 33.36
C GLY A 551 -33.97 -20.70 32.09
N PRO A 552 -33.91 -21.99 31.67
CA PRO A 552 -34.49 -22.43 30.39
C PRO A 552 -36.04 -22.45 30.39
N ARG A 553 -36.66 -22.49 31.57
CA ARG A 553 -38.14 -22.54 31.71
C ARG A 553 -38.68 -21.16 32.04
N TYR A 554 -39.84 -20.82 31.48
CA TYR A 554 -40.56 -19.61 31.80
C TYR A 554 -41.08 -19.67 33.26
N ASN A 555 -40.75 -18.65 34.04
CA ASN A 555 -41.29 -18.46 35.39
C ASN A 555 -42.08 -17.14 35.42
N PRO A 556 -43.41 -17.17 35.46
CA PRO A 556 -44.24 -15.98 35.51
C PRO A 556 -44.05 -15.14 36.78
N ASP A 557 -43.59 -15.79 37.88
CA ASP A 557 -43.36 -15.13 39.17
C ASP A 557 -41.97 -14.42 39.24
N ALA A 558 -41.07 -14.69 38.33
CA ALA A 558 -39.78 -14.00 38.21
C ALA A 558 -39.92 -12.67 37.47
N SER A 559 -41.02 -11.96 37.66
CA SER A 559 -41.38 -10.75 36.91
C SER A 559 -40.56 -9.51 37.25
N ASP A 560 -39.78 -9.56 38.32
CA ASP A 560 -38.92 -8.46 38.69
C ASP A 560 -37.46 -8.81 38.38
N LEU A 561 -36.88 -8.09 37.41
CA LEU A 561 -35.45 -7.96 37.32
C LEU A 561 -35.00 -7.60 38.76
N ASP A 562 -34.15 -8.48 39.35
CA ASP A 562 -33.67 -8.45 40.72
C ASP A 562 -33.63 -7.05 41.34
N PRO A 563 -34.17 -6.76 42.55
CA PRO A 563 -34.06 -5.49 43.27
C PRO A 563 -32.61 -5.03 43.49
N GLN A 564 -31.60 -5.90 43.35
CA GLN A 564 -30.18 -5.54 43.27
C GLN A 564 -29.80 -4.74 42.01
N TYR A 565 -30.69 -4.64 41.04
CA TYR A 565 -30.69 -3.89 39.83
C TYR A 565 -30.15 -2.46 39.92
N ALA A 566 -30.55 -1.74 40.93
CA ALA A 566 -30.09 -0.38 41.20
C ALA A 566 -28.62 -0.31 41.63
N ARG A 567 -28.00 -1.42 42.00
CA ARG A 567 -26.62 -1.47 42.53
C ARG A 567 -25.61 -2.11 41.58
N LYS A 568 -26.06 -2.89 40.57
CA LYS A 568 -25.20 -3.49 39.57
C LYS A 568 -25.38 -2.78 38.24
N HIS A 569 -24.33 -2.75 37.44
CA HIS A 569 -24.37 -2.15 36.10
C HIS A 569 -24.90 -3.12 35.03
N TYR A 570 -24.72 -4.42 35.24
CA TYR A 570 -25.18 -5.51 34.36
C TYR A 570 -25.34 -6.82 35.16
N GLY A 571 -25.99 -7.82 34.53
CA GLY A 571 -26.12 -9.15 35.07
C GLY A 571 -26.06 -10.22 34.00
N GLU A 572 -25.58 -11.40 34.37
CA GLU A 572 -25.62 -12.60 33.52
C GLU A 572 -27.01 -13.23 33.54
N TYR A 573 -27.52 -13.57 32.36
CA TYR A 573 -28.86 -14.12 32.18
C TYR A 573 -28.86 -15.36 31.30
N TYR A 574 -29.91 -16.15 31.38
CA TYR A 574 -30.12 -17.28 30.49
C TYR A 574 -30.50 -16.80 29.07
N SER A 575 -31.30 -15.77 28.95
CA SER A 575 -31.69 -15.14 27.69
C SER A 575 -31.81 -13.62 27.81
N THR A 576 -31.65 -12.95 26.66
CA THR A 576 -31.69 -11.49 26.54
C THR A 576 -33.13 -10.96 26.54
N SER A 577 -33.27 -9.67 26.86
CA SER A 577 -34.46 -8.89 26.51
C SER A 577 -34.59 -8.73 25.00
N ASN A 578 -35.77 -8.39 24.51
CA ASN A 578 -36.03 -8.04 23.11
C ASN A 578 -35.81 -6.52 22.89
N GLY A 579 -35.59 -6.13 21.65
CA GLY A 579 -35.62 -4.71 21.26
C GLY A 579 -34.26 -4.15 20.81
N LEU A 580 -33.28 -4.03 21.68
CA LEU A 580 -31.94 -3.58 21.37
C LEU A 580 -30.92 -4.55 21.98
N VAL A 581 -30.27 -5.34 21.11
CA VAL A 581 -29.36 -6.41 21.53
C VAL A 581 -28.13 -6.42 20.66
N LEU A 582 -26.95 -6.37 21.27
CA LEU A 582 -25.67 -6.53 20.60
C LEU A 582 -25.16 -7.96 20.77
N TYR A 583 -24.80 -8.58 19.65
CA TYR A 583 -24.19 -9.89 19.58
C TYR A 583 -22.79 -9.80 18.98
N ARG A 584 -21.90 -10.72 19.35
CA ARG A 584 -20.76 -11.06 18.50
C ARG A 584 -21.27 -11.68 17.21
N ALA A 585 -20.67 -11.36 16.06
CA ALA A 585 -21.12 -11.89 14.78
C ALA A 585 -20.76 -13.37 14.58
N LYS A 586 -19.66 -13.81 15.18
CA LYS A 586 -19.12 -15.18 15.02
C LYS A 586 -20.14 -16.31 15.17
N PRO A 587 -21.03 -16.35 16.17
CA PRO A 587 -22.05 -17.38 16.26
C PRO A 587 -22.94 -17.48 15.01
N PHE A 588 -23.35 -16.33 14.46
CA PHE A 588 -24.18 -16.29 13.26
C PHE A 588 -23.41 -16.70 11.99
N GLN A 589 -22.12 -16.39 11.93
CA GLN A 589 -21.20 -16.84 10.87
C GLN A 589 -21.04 -18.37 10.90
N GLU A 590 -21.08 -18.97 12.08
CA GLU A 590 -21.04 -20.43 12.28
C GLU A 590 -22.41 -21.09 12.19
N GLY A 591 -23.47 -20.38 11.81
CA GLY A 591 -24.79 -20.93 11.50
C GLY A 591 -25.79 -20.92 12.65
N VAL A 592 -25.50 -20.26 13.79
CA VAL A 592 -26.51 -20.09 14.85
C VAL A 592 -27.65 -19.20 14.35
N ARG A 593 -28.89 -19.61 14.59
CA ARG A 593 -30.11 -18.95 14.10
C ARG A 593 -31.19 -18.89 15.17
N HIS A 594 -32.15 -17.98 14.99
CA HIS A 594 -33.37 -17.93 15.75
C HIS A 594 -34.19 -19.21 15.53
N GLY A 595 -34.90 -19.63 16.54
CA GLY A 595 -35.81 -20.75 16.50
C GLY A 595 -37.11 -20.43 17.27
N TRP A 596 -38.04 -21.38 17.30
CA TRP A 596 -39.33 -21.25 17.99
C TRP A 596 -39.70 -22.43 18.88
N VAL A 597 -38.88 -23.48 18.94
CA VAL A 597 -39.04 -24.62 19.80
C VAL A 597 -37.95 -24.62 20.84
N ASN A 598 -38.33 -24.58 22.12
CA ASN A 598 -37.40 -24.67 23.25
C ASN A 598 -36.85 -26.10 23.32
N THR A 599 -35.53 -26.23 23.20
CA THR A 599 -34.84 -27.53 23.13
C THR A 599 -34.85 -28.30 24.46
N VAL A 600 -35.19 -27.63 25.58
CA VAL A 600 -35.27 -28.22 26.92
C VAL A 600 -36.68 -28.72 27.24
N THR A 601 -37.71 -27.94 26.83
CA THR A 601 -39.12 -28.28 27.14
C THR A 601 -39.82 -28.98 25.99
N ASN A 602 -39.26 -28.91 24.78
CA ASN A 602 -39.84 -29.39 23.52
C ASN A 602 -41.20 -28.71 23.19
N GLU A 603 -41.44 -27.51 23.69
CA GLU A 603 -42.62 -26.71 23.45
C GLU A 603 -42.23 -25.44 22.67
N PHE A 604 -43.22 -24.76 22.05
CA PHE A 604 -42.91 -23.46 21.44
C PHE A 604 -42.54 -22.44 22.53
N ASP A 605 -41.60 -21.53 22.18
CA ASP A 605 -41.13 -20.52 23.12
C ASP A 605 -40.69 -19.26 22.39
N CYS A 606 -40.43 -18.19 23.15
CA CYS A 606 -39.94 -16.93 22.64
C CYS A 606 -38.67 -17.15 21.78
N GLU A 607 -38.64 -16.56 20.59
CA GLU A 607 -37.56 -16.70 19.62
C GLU A 607 -36.20 -16.19 20.16
N MET A 608 -36.22 -15.25 21.11
CA MET A 608 -35.01 -14.77 21.79
C MET A 608 -34.46 -15.82 22.77
N VAL A 609 -35.33 -16.50 23.46
CA VAL A 609 -34.94 -17.61 24.37
C VAL A 609 -34.35 -18.76 23.58
N VAL A 610 -34.99 -19.15 22.48
CA VAL A 610 -34.49 -20.22 21.62
C VAL A 610 -33.17 -19.85 20.94
N LEU A 611 -33.00 -18.61 20.51
CA LEU A 611 -31.69 -18.12 20.02
C LEU A 611 -30.60 -18.28 21.09
N CYS A 612 -30.89 -17.87 22.32
CA CYS A 612 -29.92 -17.99 23.43
C CYS A 612 -29.61 -19.47 23.79
N GLN A 613 -30.57 -20.37 23.62
CA GLN A 613 -30.33 -21.83 23.71
C GLN A 613 -29.41 -22.33 22.61
N ASN A 614 -29.65 -21.91 21.36
CA ASN A 614 -28.83 -22.29 20.22
C ASN A 614 -27.39 -21.71 20.33
N LEU A 615 -27.23 -20.49 20.86
CA LEU A 615 -25.93 -19.92 21.24
C LEU A 615 -25.21 -20.85 22.23
N ARG A 616 -25.87 -21.24 23.33
CA ARG A 616 -25.28 -22.09 24.35
C ARG A 616 -24.93 -23.48 23.81
N ALA A 617 -25.79 -24.08 22.99
CA ALA A 617 -25.54 -25.36 22.34
C ALA A 617 -24.29 -25.33 21.43
N SER A 618 -23.95 -24.17 20.92
CA SER A 618 -22.74 -23.91 20.10
C SER A 618 -21.55 -23.40 20.92
N GLY A 619 -21.64 -23.43 22.28
CA GLY A 619 -20.54 -23.03 23.16
C GLY A 619 -20.50 -21.54 23.55
N TYR A 620 -21.47 -20.74 23.12
CA TYR A 620 -21.54 -19.28 23.35
C TYR A 620 -22.41 -18.97 24.57
N ASN A 621 -21.82 -19.05 25.79
CA ASN A 621 -22.56 -19.05 27.07
C ASN A 621 -22.69 -17.67 27.73
N ASN A 622 -21.86 -16.66 27.36
CA ASN A 622 -21.75 -15.39 28.09
C ASN A 622 -22.80 -14.39 27.58
N ILE A 623 -23.98 -14.44 28.23
CA ILE A 623 -25.17 -13.66 27.83
C ILE A 623 -25.53 -12.71 28.98
N TYR A 624 -25.66 -11.42 28.66
CA TYR A 624 -25.81 -10.35 29.67
C TYR A 624 -27.00 -9.45 29.38
N ILE A 625 -27.46 -8.76 30.42
CA ILE A 625 -28.32 -7.58 30.33
C ILE A 625 -27.58 -6.40 30.95
N ASN A 626 -27.42 -5.31 30.20
CA ASN A 626 -26.82 -4.07 30.68
C ASN A 626 -27.93 -3.12 31.18
N TYR A 627 -27.94 -2.85 32.47
CA TYR A 627 -28.97 -2.05 33.12
C TYR A 627 -28.85 -0.54 32.88
N ARG A 628 -27.72 -0.11 32.32
CA ARG A 628 -27.50 1.28 31.89
C ARG A 628 -28.05 1.54 30.50
N SER A 629 -28.23 0.50 29.70
CA SER A 629 -28.84 0.58 28.37
C SER A 629 -30.35 0.36 28.50
N ARG A 630 -31.15 1.27 27.97
CA ARG A 630 -32.61 1.24 28.13
C ARG A 630 -33.34 1.49 26.83
N THR A 631 -34.41 0.75 26.60
CA THR A 631 -35.38 1.00 25.52
C THR A 631 -36.75 1.27 26.13
N PHE A 632 -37.55 2.07 25.43
CA PHE A 632 -38.89 2.47 25.88
C PHE A 632 -39.93 2.01 24.85
N VAL A 633 -41.03 1.41 25.37
CA VAL A 633 -42.14 0.85 24.57
C VAL A 633 -43.35 1.76 24.65
#